data_1989a9eabdc1e05694123e4c1947a821
#
_entry.id   1989a9eabdc1e05694123e4c1947a821
#
_cell.length_a   1.000
_cell.length_b   1.000
_cell.length_c   1.000
_cell.angle_alpha   90.00
_cell.angle_beta   90.00
_cell.angle_gamma   90.00
#
_symmetry.space_group_name_H-M   'P 1'
#
loop_
_entity.id
_entity.type
_entity.pdbx_description
1 polymer ?
#
loop_
_entity_poly.entity_id
_entity_poly.type
_entity_poly.pdbx_seq_one_letter_code
_entity_poly.pdbx_strand_id
1 'polypeptide(L)'
;MVSIRYTLWDGTQKLKLDADKVFEKLAEYLSYTDDVRQAMDWMMRQGMDFDGVRVMGLEEFIEQLRQEMRQRYRDFNLKNALSEMEQKLEDILNQERQTLDQLKGKKPGIEDKEREISRMPKRLSEAIRKLESYDFEDQQAKEDFEQLLAEYENIRDLENFRERNQHMFHGPKSLGYEDALELMHEMERMRQLEQDLMSGNFDTISMEDLQQLLGQQATRDFQNLKQVMVLLAQSGYMVPKGDHYQLSPKGVRRIGQLALRDIYQNLLKDRSGGHMTDYRGVTEMRPEETRPYNYGDPLNLNLVATLKHALARKPGVPLQLSPDDFEIYENDYGSSSSTVLCLDMSWSMSWEGRFAAAKKVAIAMETLIRSKFPRDFFSIVGFFTRAVELKLKDLPEASWNMGDPFTN
;
A
#
# COMPACT_ATOMS: atom_id res chain seq x y z
N MET A 1 -32.24 7.69 -20.42
CA MET A 1 -31.21 7.38 -21.42
C MET A 1 -29.89 7.94 -20.90
N VAL A 2 -28.97 7.08 -20.52
CA VAL A 2 -27.59 7.47 -20.14
C VAL A 2 -26.82 7.62 -21.45
N SER A 3 -26.40 8.85 -21.79
CA SER A 3 -25.56 9.12 -22.95
C SER A 3 -24.13 8.82 -22.59
N ILE A 4 -23.57 7.71 -23.08
CA ILE A 4 -22.16 7.38 -22.94
C ILE A 4 -21.41 8.09 -24.06
N ARG A 5 -20.60 9.09 -23.70
CA ARG A 5 -19.64 9.74 -24.61
C ARG A 5 -18.28 9.08 -24.46
N TYR A 6 -17.83 8.46 -25.53
CA TYR A 6 -16.44 7.98 -25.63
C TYR A 6 -15.57 9.16 -26.08
N THR A 7 -14.60 9.52 -25.28
CA THR A 7 -13.50 10.41 -25.67
C THR A 7 -12.23 9.58 -25.83
N LEU A 8 -11.45 9.86 -26.87
CA LEU A 8 -10.12 9.27 -27.02
C LEU A 8 -9.27 9.64 -25.79
N TRP A 9 -8.57 8.68 -25.24
CA TRP A 9 -7.64 8.89 -24.15
C TRP A 9 -6.45 9.68 -24.68
N ASP A 10 -6.28 10.92 -24.19
CA ASP A 10 -5.20 11.83 -24.59
C ASP A 10 -4.14 12.01 -23.51
N GLY A 11 -4.21 11.23 -22.42
CA GLY A 11 -3.29 11.28 -21.29
C GLY A 11 -3.51 12.48 -20.34
N THR A 12 -4.42 13.41 -20.67
CA THR A 12 -4.71 14.59 -19.81
C THR A 12 -5.90 14.38 -18.89
N GLN A 13 -6.64 13.31 -19.07
CA GLN A 13 -7.82 12.99 -18.28
C GLN A 13 -7.38 12.62 -16.85
N LYS A 14 -7.82 13.41 -15.89
CA LYS A 14 -7.59 13.08 -14.47
C LYS A 14 -8.32 11.80 -14.12
N LEU A 15 -7.58 10.82 -13.64
CA LEU A 15 -8.15 9.58 -13.11
C LEU A 15 -9.07 9.94 -11.94
N LYS A 16 -10.37 9.73 -12.13
CA LYS A 16 -11.33 9.93 -11.04
C LYS A 16 -11.39 8.64 -10.24
N LEU A 17 -10.43 8.48 -9.33
CA LEU A 17 -10.43 7.36 -8.41
C LEU A 17 -11.65 7.47 -7.49
N ASP A 18 -12.43 6.40 -7.43
CA ASP A 18 -13.55 6.28 -6.50
C ASP A 18 -13.06 5.62 -5.21
N ALA A 19 -13.23 6.32 -4.09
CA ALA A 19 -12.80 5.84 -2.78
C ALA A 19 -13.42 4.48 -2.41
N ASP A 20 -14.66 4.23 -2.82
CA ASP A 20 -15.34 2.96 -2.55
C ASP A 20 -14.68 1.81 -3.31
N LYS A 21 -14.28 2.02 -4.57
CA LYS A 21 -13.57 1.02 -5.38
C LYS A 21 -12.16 0.76 -4.86
N VAL A 22 -11.44 1.82 -4.47
CA VAL A 22 -10.12 1.69 -3.85
C VAL A 22 -10.22 0.87 -2.57
N PHE A 23 -11.24 1.13 -1.75
CA PHE A 23 -11.46 0.37 -0.53
C PHE A 23 -11.89 -1.08 -0.80
N GLU A 24 -12.65 -1.34 -1.86
CA GLU A 24 -12.97 -2.72 -2.29
C GLU A 24 -11.70 -3.50 -2.64
N LYS A 25 -10.73 -2.85 -3.32
CA LYS A 25 -9.43 -3.48 -3.58
C LYS A 25 -8.63 -3.75 -2.32
N LEU A 26 -8.58 -2.81 -1.38
CA LEU A 26 -7.97 -3.06 -0.08
C LEU A 26 -8.63 -4.25 0.64
N ALA A 27 -9.96 -4.37 0.58
CA ALA A 27 -10.69 -5.48 1.19
C ALA A 27 -10.37 -6.84 0.53
N GLU A 28 -10.03 -6.87 -0.76
CA GLU A 28 -9.52 -8.07 -1.42
C GLU A 28 -8.18 -8.51 -0.81
N TYR A 29 -7.22 -7.59 -0.63
CA TYR A 29 -5.94 -7.91 0.02
C TYR A 29 -6.11 -8.33 1.48
N LEU A 30 -7.05 -7.72 2.21
CA LEU A 30 -7.41 -8.12 3.57
C LEU A 30 -8.04 -9.52 3.67
N SER A 31 -8.38 -10.15 2.54
CA SER A 31 -8.78 -11.56 2.55
C SER A 31 -7.61 -12.54 2.60
N TYR A 32 -6.40 -12.06 2.32
CA TYR A 32 -5.17 -12.88 2.33
C TYR A 32 -4.28 -12.64 3.55
N THR A 33 -4.45 -11.50 4.24
CA THR A 33 -3.69 -11.17 5.44
C THR A 33 -4.60 -10.59 6.52
N ASP A 34 -4.23 -10.82 7.76
CA ASP A 34 -4.91 -10.27 8.94
C ASP A 34 -4.37 -8.90 9.38
N ASP A 35 -3.31 -8.43 8.73
CA ASP A 35 -2.70 -7.12 9.00
C ASP A 35 -3.06 -6.09 7.93
N VAL A 36 -3.71 -5.01 8.36
CA VAL A 36 -4.11 -3.88 7.50
C VAL A 36 -2.90 -3.20 6.86
N ARG A 37 -1.78 -3.11 7.58
CA ARG A 37 -0.54 -2.52 7.05
C ARG A 37 0.03 -3.37 5.92
N GLN A 38 0.07 -4.69 6.14
CA GLN A 38 0.55 -5.62 5.13
C GLN A 38 -0.35 -5.62 3.89
N ALA A 39 -1.67 -5.59 4.07
CA ALA A 39 -2.61 -5.47 2.96
C ALA A 39 -2.40 -4.18 2.16
N MET A 40 -2.20 -3.06 2.85
CA MET A 40 -1.89 -1.78 2.20
C MET A 40 -0.55 -1.80 1.47
N ASP A 41 0.51 -2.31 2.11
CA ASP A 41 1.84 -2.43 1.48
C ASP A 41 1.76 -3.30 0.21
N TRP A 42 1.11 -4.45 0.27
CA TRP A 42 0.91 -5.29 -0.92
C TRP A 42 0.15 -4.57 -2.03
N MET A 43 -0.96 -3.89 -1.68
CA MET A 43 -1.76 -3.13 -2.63
C MET A 43 -0.94 -2.03 -3.31
N MET A 44 -0.12 -1.30 -2.55
CA MET A 44 0.72 -0.22 -3.07
C MET A 44 1.91 -0.75 -3.89
N ARG A 45 2.47 -1.90 -3.52
CA ARG A 45 3.57 -2.54 -4.27
C ARG A 45 3.12 -3.15 -5.59
N GLN A 46 2.00 -3.88 -5.58
CA GLN A 46 1.52 -4.59 -6.78
C GLN A 46 0.72 -3.69 -7.72
N GLY A 47 0.23 -2.55 -7.22
CA GLY A 47 -0.68 -1.70 -7.98
C GLY A 47 -2.11 -2.25 -8.04
N MET A 48 -2.98 -1.56 -8.77
CA MET A 48 -4.42 -1.82 -8.76
C MET A 48 -5.03 -1.61 -10.14
N ASP A 49 -6.03 -2.44 -10.47
CA ASP A 49 -6.89 -2.26 -11.63
C ASP A 49 -8.29 -1.81 -11.20
N PHE A 50 -8.78 -0.72 -11.81
CA PHE A 50 -10.13 -0.21 -11.62
C PHE A 50 -10.85 -0.12 -12.97
N ASP A 51 -11.71 -1.07 -13.29
CA ASP A 51 -12.54 -1.05 -14.52
C ASP A 51 -11.74 -0.74 -15.81
N GLY A 52 -10.56 -1.33 -15.93
CA GLY A 52 -9.68 -1.14 -17.10
C GLY A 52 -8.71 0.06 -16.97
N VAL A 53 -8.68 0.73 -15.83
CA VAL A 53 -7.67 1.74 -15.54
C VAL A 53 -6.68 1.18 -14.52
N ARG A 54 -5.41 1.07 -14.93
CA ARG A 54 -4.34 0.59 -14.07
C ARG A 54 -3.70 1.73 -13.30
N VAL A 55 -3.56 1.55 -12.00
CA VAL A 55 -2.68 2.34 -11.14
C VAL A 55 -1.43 1.52 -10.89
N MET A 56 -0.29 2.00 -11.37
CA MET A 56 0.99 1.31 -11.23
C MET A 56 1.40 1.19 -9.77
N GLY A 57 1.94 0.03 -9.40
CA GLY A 57 2.51 -0.20 -8.07
C GLY A 57 4.01 0.13 -8.01
N LEU A 58 4.55 0.21 -6.80
CA LEU A 58 5.97 0.51 -6.58
C LEU A 58 6.90 -0.50 -7.28
N GLU A 59 6.52 -1.78 -7.37
CA GLU A 59 7.32 -2.81 -8.04
C GLU A 59 7.45 -2.55 -9.54
N GLU A 60 6.43 -2.00 -10.18
CA GLU A 60 6.48 -1.64 -11.60
C GLU A 60 7.43 -0.46 -11.86
N PHE A 61 7.45 0.54 -10.96
CA PHE A 61 8.44 1.64 -11.05
C PHE A 61 9.87 1.15 -10.85
N ILE A 62 10.09 0.27 -9.86
CA ILE A 62 11.41 -0.35 -9.63
C ILE A 62 11.86 -1.13 -10.86
N GLU A 63 10.97 -1.90 -11.48
CA GLU A 63 11.32 -2.67 -12.67
C GLU A 63 11.62 -1.77 -13.89
N GLN A 64 10.85 -0.70 -14.09
CA GLN A 64 11.15 0.29 -15.12
C GLN A 64 12.52 0.93 -14.88
N LEU A 65 12.82 1.34 -13.66
CA LEU A 65 14.10 1.94 -13.30
C LEU A 65 15.27 0.97 -13.54
N ARG A 66 15.09 -0.30 -13.17
CA ARG A 66 16.07 -1.36 -13.46
C ARG A 66 16.26 -1.61 -14.96
N GLN A 67 15.20 -1.47 -15.76
CA GLN A 67 15.31 -1.57 -17.21
C GLN A 67 16.14 -0.43 -17.78
N GLU A 68 15.91 0.81 -17.33
CA GLU A 68 16.71 1.96 -17.73
C GLU A 68 18.18 1.78 -17.32
N MET A 69 18.46 1.34 -16.09
CA MET A 69 19.83 1.03 -15.65
C MET A 69 20.48 -0.05 -16.52
N ARG A 70 19.77 -1.14 -16.83
CA ARG A 70 20.26 -2.20 -17.73
C ARG A 70 20.56 -1.68 -19.14
N GLN A 71 19.75 -0.72 -19.62
CA GLN A 71 19.98 -0.11 -20.91
C GLN A 71 21.29 0.70 -20.92
N ARG A 72 21.55 1.53 -19.88
CA ARG A 72 22.82 2.24 -19.72
C ARG A 72 24.02 1.29 -19.72
N TYR A 73 23.93 0.16 -19.03
CA TYR A 73 24.99 -0.87 -19.02
C TYR A 73 25.25 -1.49 -20.40
N ARG A 74 24.22 -1.63 -21.25
CA ARG A 74 24.33 -2.19 -22.60
C ARG A 74 24.80 -1.18 -23.63
N ASP A 75 24.52 0.09 -23.46
CA ASP A 75 24.81 1.14 -24.44
C ASP A 75 26.22 1.66 -24.29
N PHE A 76 26.75 1.74 -23.10
CA PHE A 76 28.00 2.42 -22.78
C PHE A 76 29.09 1.48 -22.26
N ASN A 77 30.35 1.95 -22.41
CA ASN A 77 31.52 1.39 -21.71
C ASN A 77 32.39 2.51 -21.13
N LEU A 78 33.08 2.19 -20.03
CA LEU A 78 33.87 3.14 -19.24
C LEU A 78 35.39 3.01 -19.51
N LYS A 79 35.81 2.37 -20.62
CA LYS A 79 37.23 2.10 -20.88
C LYS A 79 38.04 3.38 -20.98
N ASN A 80 37.47 4.38 -21.66
CA ASN A 80 38.16 5.65 -21.95
C ASN A 80 37.72 6.79 -21.02
N ALA A 81 36.94 6.50 -20.01
CA ALA A 81 36.32 7.51 -19.14
C ALA A 81 37.34 8.43 -18.43
N LEU A 82 38.54 7.98 -18.18
CA LEU A 82 39.62 8.76 -17.57
C LEU A 82 40.80 9.02 -18.49
N SER A 83 40.76 8.52 -19.73
CA SER A 83 41.90 8.61 -20.66
C SER A 83 42.36 10.04 -20.94
N GLU A 84 41.42 10.98 -20.99
CA GLU A 84 41.73 12.40 -21.19
C GLU A 84 42.49 12.97 -19.98
N MET A 85 42.08 12.64 -18.77
CA MET A 85 42.71 13.10 -17.54
C MET A 85 44.05 12.39 -17.29
N GLU A 86 44.14 11.10 -17.63
CA GLU A 86 45.38 10.34 -17.63
C GLU A 86 46.39 10.96 -18.57
N GLN A 87 45.97 11.39 -19.76
CA GLN A 87 46.85 12.06 -20.75
C GLN A 87 47.27 13.45 -20.30
N LYS A 88 46.34 14.25 -19.73
CA LYS A 88 46.69 15.58 -19.15
C LYS A 88 47.75 15.44 -18.07
N LEU A 89 47.63 14.47 -17.18
CA LEU A 89 48.63 14.21 -16.15
C LEU A 89 49.97 13.79 -16.76
N GLU A 90 49.98 12.94 -17.80
CA GLU A 90 51.19 12.50 -18.48
C GLU A 90 51.89 13.67 -19.19
N ASP A 91 51.15 14.59 -19.83
CA ASP A 91 51.68 15.79 -20.45
C ASP A 91 52.33 16.72 -19.41
N ILE A 92 51.67 16.94 -18.26
CA ILE A 92 52.22 17.70 -17.12
C ILE A 92 53.54 17.09 -16.64
N LEU A 93 53.56 15.79 -16.43
CA LEU A 93 54.76 15.08 -16.00
C LEU A 93 55.88 15.11 -17.04
N ASN A 94 55.55 15.09 -18.32
CA ASN A 94 56.54 15.19 -19.39
C ASN A 94 57.14 16.59 -19.49
N GLN A 95 56.35 17.65 -19.35
CA GLN A 95 56.84 19.02 -19.27
C GLN A 95 57.80 19.19 -18.07
N GLU A 96 57.41 18.74 -16.89
CA GLU A 96 58.27 18.81 -15.70
C GLU A 96 59.57 18.00 -15.90
N ARG A 97 59.52 16.79 -16.50
CA ARG A 97 60.72 16.00 -16.82
C ARG A 97 61.67 16.72 -17.77
N GLN A 98 61.15 17.38 -18.79
CA GLN A 98 61.96 18.15 -19.72
C GLN A 98 62.68 19.32 -19.00
N THR A 99 61.99 20.00 -18.12
CA THR A 99 62.58 21.09 -17.33
C THR A 99 63.61 20.57 -16.31
N LEU A 100 63.33 19.44 -15.67
CA LEU A 100 64.31 18.79 -14.78
C LEU A 100 65.57 18.35 -15.55
N ASP A 101 65.46 17.80 -16.74
CA ASP A 101 66.61 17.40 -17.58
C ASP A 101 67.48 18.61 -17.94
N GLN A 102 66.88 19.77 -18.22
CA GLN A 102 67.60 21.01 -18.53
C GLN A 102 68.33 21.59 -17.31
N LEU A 103 67.80 21.32 -16.10
CA LEU A 103 68.36 21.79 -14.84
C LEU A 103 69.36 20.79 -14.24
N LYS A 104 69.51 19.61 -14.79
CA LYS A 104 70.40 18.55 -14.34
C LYS A 104 71.83 19.02 -14.31
N GLY A 105 72.46 18.93 -13.14
CA GLY A 105 73.83 19.46 -12.90
C GLY A 105 73.92 20.95 -12.63
N LYS A 106 72.81 21.72 -12.70
CA LYS A 106 72.78 23.16 -12.42
C LYS A 106 72.16 23.49 -11.04
N LYS A 107 71.27 22.65 -10.53
CA LYS A 107 70.52 22.84 -9.29
C LYS A 107 70.62 21.57 -8.41
N PRO A 108 70.92 21.66 -7.11
CA PRO A 108 70.93 20.50 -6.22
C PRO A 108 69.48 19.99 -5.98
N GLY A 109 69.29 18.66 -5.83
CA GLY A 109 67.99 18.03 -5.56
C GLY A 109 67.18 17.61 -6.76
N ILE A 110 67.63 17.90 -7.98
CA ILE A 110 66.92 17.54 -9.24
C ILE A 110 66.78 16.01 -9.39
N GLU A 111 67.80 15.25 -9.03
CA GLU A 111 67.79 13.78 -9.15
C GLU A 111 66.74 13.13 -8.22
N ASP A 112 66.45 13.75 -7.06
CA ASP A 112 65.45 13.27 -6.15
C ASP A 112 64.04 13.57 -6.68
N LYS A 113 63.79 14.73 -7.25
CA LYS A 113 62.55 15.10 -7.96
C LYS A 113 62.28 14.17 -9.19
N GLU A 114 63.33 13.85 -9.96
CA GLU A 114 63.20 12.91 -11.09
C GLU A 114 62.81 11.50 -10.62
N ARG A 115 63.38 11.02 -9.50
CA ARG A 115 63.00 9.74 -8.91
C ARG A 115 61.58 9.76 -8.36
N GLU A 116 61.13 10.86 -7.81
CA GLU A 116 59.79 11.03 -7.32
C GLU A 116 58.74 10.94 -8.41
N ILE A 117 58.95 11.65 -9.53
CA ILE A 117 58.08 11.59 -10.74
C ILE A 117 58.10 10.19 -11.37
N SER A 118 59.26 9.50 -11.36
CA SER A 118 59.39 8.16 -11.94
C SER A 118 58.64 7.06 -11.13
N ARG A 119 58.29 7.35 -9.88
CA ARG A 119 57.59 6.44 -8.93
C ARG A 119 56.13 6.82 -8.70
N MET A 120 55.47 7.42 -9.72
CA MET A 120 54.06 7.77 -9.59
C MET A 120 53.17 6.53 -9.53
N PRO A 121 52.11 6.55 -8.70
CA PRO A 121 51.10 5.50 -8.64
C PRO A 121 50.42 5.35 -10.01
N LYS A 122 49.88 4.14 -10.24
CA LYS A 122 49.11 3.88 -11.47
C LYS A 122 47.68 4.43 -11.41
N ARG A 123 47.16 4.61 -10.20
CA ARG A 123 45.84 5.22 -9.99
C ARG A 123 45.95 6.72 -10.16
N LEU A 124 45.10 7.29 -11.02
CA LEU A 124 45.11 8.71 -11.32
C LEU A 124 44.89 9.57 -10.08
N SER A 125 43.91 9.25 -9.27
CA SER A 125 43.62 9.96 -8.00
C SER A 125 44.76 9.90 -6.99
N GLU A 126 45.47 8.79 -6.89
CA GLU A 126 46.64 8.67 -6.00
C GLU A 126 47.85 9.45 -6.54
N ALA A 127 48.05 9.51 -7.86
CA ALA A 127 49.10 10.27 -8.48
C ALA A 127 48.87 11.78 -8.29
N ILE A 128 47.62 12.26 -8.51
CA ILE A 128 47.28 13.68 -8.27
C ILE A 128 47.50 14.05 -6.81
N ARG A 129 47.06 13.23 -5.88
CA ARG A 129 47.23 13.46 -4.41
C ARG A 129 48.70 13.51 -4.01
N LYS A 130 49.52 12.68 -4.63
CA LYS A 130 50.94 12.68 -4.36
C LYS A 130 51.63 13.96 -4.89
N LEU A 131 51.22 14.46 -6.05
CA LEU A 131 51.71 15.69 -6.65
C LEU A 131 51.22 16.96 -5.97
N GLU A 132 50.22 16.92 -5.12
CA GLU A 132 49.74 18.07 -4.34
C GLU A 132 50.84 18.65 -3.44
N SER A 133 51.74 17.81 -2.91
CA SER A 133 52.87 18.21 -2.12
C SER A 133 54.16 18.40 -2.91
N TYR A 134 54.13 18.20 -4.26
CA TYR A 134 55.30 18.32 -5.12
C TYR A 134 55.55 19.76 -5.51
N ASP A 135 56.83 20.20 -5.41
CA ASP A 135 57.25 21.54 -5.84
C ASP A 135 57.75 21.53 -7.28
N PHE A 136 56.87 21.96 -8.21
CA PHE A 136 57.16 22.01 -9.64
C PHE A 136 58.26 23.02 -9.97
N GLU A 137 59.17 22.63 -10.87
CA GLU A 137 60.21 23.52 -11.41
C GLU A 137 59.70 24.23 -12.66
N ASP A 138 58.78 23.65 -13.37
CA ASP A 138 58.11 24.21 -14.55
C ASP A 138 56.86 24.96 -14.17
N GLN A 139 56.76 26.25 -14.51
CA GLN A 139 55.62 27.08 -14.13
C GLN A 139 54.34 26.69 -14.87
N GLN A 140 54.45 26.28 -16.17
CA GLN A 140 53.29 25.87 -16.94
C GLN A 140 52.76 24.52 -16.44
N ALA A 141 53.65 23.56 -16.16
CA ALA A 141 53.27 22.28 -15.56
C ALA A 141 52.54 22.46 -14.23
N LYS A 142 52.98 23.45 -13.43
CA LYS A 142 52.29 23.78 -12.18
C LYS A 142 50.88 24.32 -12.38
N GLU A 143 50.71 25.27 -13.33
CA GLU A 143 49.41 25.86 -13.64
C GLU A 143 48.43 24.80 -14.20
N ASP A 144 48.90 23.94 -15.10
CA ASP A 144 48.10 22.85 -15.65
C ASP A 144 47.74 21.80 -14.61
N PHE A 145 48.65 21.55 -13.64
CA PHE A 145 48.38 20.69 -12.49
C PHE A 145 47.32 21.28 -11.53
N GLU A 146 47.39 22.60 -11.25
CA GLU A 146 46.37 23.27 -10.43
C GLU A 146 44.96 23.13 -11.05
N GLN A 147 44.84 23.18 -12.38
CA GLN A 147 43.56 22.91 -13.07
C GLN A 147 43.12 21.45 -12.91
N LEU A 148 44.05 20.48 -13.05
CA LEU A 148 43.73 19.06 -12.82
C LEU A 148 43.36 18.76 -11.37
N LEU A 149 44.01 19.45 -10.42
CA LEU A 149 43.71 19.33 -8.98
C LEU A 149 42.29 19.84 -8.64
N ALA A 150 41.82 20.87 -9.35
CA ALA A 150 40.43 21.33 -9.15
C ALA A 150 39.38 20.26 -9.49
N GLU A 151 39.70 19.32 -10.39
CA GLU A 151 38.85 18.20 -10.79
C GLU A 151 39.08 16.94 -9.94
N TYR A 152 39.94 17.00 -8.91
CA TYR A 152 40.38 15.82 -8.15
C TYR A 152 39.22 15.00 -7.55
N GLU A 153 38.23 15.65 -6.96
CA GLU A 153 37.09 14.93 -6.37
C GLU A 153 36.29 14.18 -7.42
N ASN A 154 35.98 14.82 -8.54
CA ASN A 154 35.28 14.22 -9.66
C ASN A 154 36.07 13.03 -10.25
N ILE A 155 37.40 13.21 -10.44
CA ILE A 155 38.29 12.15 -10.92
C ILE A 155 38.29 10.95 -9.96
N ARG A 156 38.46 11.19 -8.69
CA ARG A 156 38.48 10.15 -7.66
C ARG A 156 37.14 9.36 -7.64
N ASP A 157 36.03 10.07 -7.70
CA ASP A 157 34.71 9.45 -7.60
C ASP A 157 34.39 8.68 -8.88
N LEU A 158 34.76 9.20 -10.06
CA LEU A 158 34.63 8.49 -11.33
C LEU A 158 35.57 7.27 -11.41
N GLU A 159 36.80 7.38 -10.88
CA GLU A 159 37.72 6.24 -10.80
C GLU A 159 37.16 5.12 -9.94
N ASN A 160 36.63 5.43 -8.76
CA ASN A 160 35.97 4.49 -7.87
C ASN A 160 34.71 3.89 -8.51
N PHE A 161 33.91 4.70 -9.21
CA PHE A 161 32.73 4.23 -9.93
C PHE A 161 33.13 3.27 -11.03
N ARG A 162 34.15 3.62 -11.83
CA ARG A 162 34.70 2.75 -12.89
C ARG A 162 35.16 1.41 -12.33
N GLU A 163 35.97 1.42 -11.27
CA GLU A 163 36.47 0.17 -10.66
C GLU A 163 35.37 -0.75 -10.18
N ARG A 164 34.32 -0.21 -9.59
CA ARG A 164 33.19 -0.99 -9.05
C ARG A 164 32.27 -1.52 -10.14
N ASN A 165 32.08 -0.78 -11.22
CA ASN A 165 30.99 -1.03 -12.17
C ASN A 165 31.45 -1.38 -13.59
N GLN A 166 32.74 -1.24 -13.94
CA GLN A 166 33.22 -1.46 -15.33
C GLN A 166 32.85 -2.84 -15.90
N HIS A 167 32.71 -3.85 -15.04
CA HIS A 167 32.29 -5.20 -15.45
C HIS A 167 30.83 -5.31 -15.86
N MET A 168 30.01 -4.31 -15.55
CA MET A 168 28.61 -4.22 -15.96
C MET A 168 28.44 -3.49 -17.30
N PHE A 169 29.35 -2.53 -17.62
CA PHE A 169 29.29 -1.71 -18.82
C PHE A 169 29.99 -2.37 -20.00
N HIS A 170 29.21 -2.97 -20.88
CA HIS A 170 29.73 -3.73 -22.05
C HIS A 170 29.31 -3.14 -23.39
N GLY A 171 28.78 -1.91 -23.40
CA GLY A 171 28.24 -1.27 -24.57
C GLY A 171 29.31 -0.93 -25.63
N PRO A 172 28.87 -0.71 -26.86
CA PRO A 172 29.77 -0.32 -27.96
C PRO A 172 30.26 1.13 -27.85
N LYS A 173 29.50 2.00 -27.13
CA LYS A 173 29.79 3.44 -27.05
C LYS A 173 30.72 3.73 -25.89
N SER A 174 31.95 4.13 -26.20
CA SER A 174 32.90 4.57 -25.18
C SER A 174 32.63 6.02 -24.79
N LEU A 175 32.60 6.32 -23.50
CA LEU A 175 32.39 7.66 -22.98
C LEU A 175 33.71 8.39 -22.73
N GLY A 176 33.74 9.71 -23.00
CA GLY A 176 34.77 10.62 -22.54
C GLY A 176 34.55 10.99 -21.04
N TYR A 177 35.39 11.87 -20.52
CA TYR A 177 35.40 12.24 -19.10
C TYR A 177 34.07 12.87 -18.65
N GLU A 178 33.63 13.93 -19.36
CA GLU A 178 32.41 14.67 -19.00
C GLU A 178 31.14 13.77 -19.08
N ASP A 179 30.98 13.04 -20.20
CA ASP A 179 29.86 12.13 -20.41
C ASP A 179 29.84 11.00 -19.34
N ALA A 180 31.03 10.55 -18.92
CA ALA A 180 31.16 9.50 -17.90
C ALA A 180 30.82 10.00 -16.50
N LEU A 181 31.13 11.26 -16.17
CA LEU A 181 30.72 11.92 -14.94
C LEU A 181 29.18 12.07 -14.90
N GLU A 182 28.59 12.54 -16.00
CA GLU A 182 27.14 12.69 -16.10
C GLU A 182 26.43 11.34 -15.92
N LEU A 183 26.94 10.30 -16.59
CA LEU A 183 26.43 8.94 -16.42
C LEU A 183 26.57 8.42 -14.98
N MET A 184 27.71 8.69 -14.34
CA MET A 184 27.93 8.32 -12.93
C MET A 184 26.86 8.93 -12.02
N HIS A 185 26.63 10.24 -12.14
CA HIS A 185 25.62 10.94 -11.34
C HIS A 185 24.19 10.46 -11.67
N GLU A 186 23.89 10.16 -12.93
CA GLU A 186 22.61 9.58 -13.34
C GLU A 186 22.40 8.21 -12.68
N MET A 187 23.41 7.34 -12.73
CA MET A 187 23.34 6.00 -12.12
C MET A 187 23.23 6.03 -10.60
N GLU A 188 23.86 7.01 -9.94
CA GLU A 188 23.74 7.21 -8.50
C GLU A 188 22.33 7.67 -8.12
N ARG A 189 21.75 8.62 -8.85
CA ARG A 189 20.35 9.06 -8.67
C ARG A 189 19.39 7.91 -8.91
N MET A 190 19.59 7.08 -9.93
CA MET A 190 18.78 5.89 -10.18
C MET A 190 18.83 4.91 -9.01
N ARG A 191 19.99 4.66 -8.43
CA ARG A 191 20.14 3.78 -7.27
C ARG A 191 19.47 4.35 -6.01
N GLN A 192 19.61 5.66 -5.79
CA GLN A 192 18.94 6.31 -4.66
C GLN A 192 17.41 6.21 -4.81
N LEU A 193 16.88 6.52 -6.00
CA LEU A 193 15.47 6.41 -6.28
C LEU A 193 14.95 4.96 -6.13
N GLU A 194 15.75 3.95 -6.54
CA GLU A 194 15.42 2.55 -6.31
C GLU A 194 15.30 2.21 -4.83
N GLN A 195 16.23 2.69 -4.00
CA GLN A 195 16.17 2.50 -2.55
C GLN A 195 14.95 3.18 -1.92
N ASP A 196 14.63 4.39 -2.35
CA ASP A 196 13.47 5.14 -1.84
C ASP A 196 12.17 4.45 -2.23
N LEU A 197 12.04 3.96 -3.47
CA LEU A 197 10.90 3.15 -3.91
C LEU A 197 10.79 1.83 -3.14
N MET A 198 11.91 1.14 -2.88
CA MET A 198 11.95 -0.09 -2.09
C MET A 198 11.53 0.13 -0.63
N SER A 199 11.89 1.27 -0.06
CA SER A 199 11.51 1.62 1.32
C SER A 199 10.00 1.80 1.49
N GLY A 200 9.27 2.10 0.39
CA GLY A 200 7.84 2.40 0.40
C GLY A 200 7.49 3.72 1.07
N ASN A 201 8.47 4.57 1.37
CA ASN A 201 8.23 5.89 1.94
C ASN A 201 7.99 6.93 0.84
N PHE A 202 6.72 7.25 0.61
CA PHE A 202 6.30 8.19 -0.44
C PHE A 202 6.81 9.62 -0.27
N ASP A 203 7.25 9.99 0.92
CA ASP A 203 7.70 11.36 1.21
C ASP A 203 9.19 11.57 0.88
N THR A 204 9.97 10.49 0.79
CA THR A 204 11.38 10.54 0.39
C THR A 204 11.59 10.50 -1.12
N ILE A 205 10.57 10.06 -1.89
CA ILE A 205 10.66 9.89 -3.32
C ILE A 205 10.63 11.23 -4.05
N SER A 206 11.72 11.57 -4.73
CA SER A 206 11.86 12.78 -5.51
C SER A 206 11.02 12.73 -6.79
N MET A 207 10.08 13.66 -6.92
CA MET A 207 9.26 13.81 -8.14
C MET A 207 10.10 14.29 -9.33
N GLU A 208 11.14 15.06 -9.06
CA GLU A 208 12.06 15.56 -10.09
C GLU A 208 12.87 14.42 -10.69
N ASP A 209 13.42 13.54 -9.86
CA ASP A 209 14.17 12.37 -10.32
C ASP A 209 13.26 11.37 -11.06
N LEU A 210 12.04 11.14 -10.57
CA LEU A 210 11.04 10.34 -11.30
C LEU A 210 10.79 10.91 -12.70
N GLN A 211 10.64 12.24 -12.82
CA GLN A 211 10.39 12.87 -14.11
C GLN A 211 11.59 12.82 -15.03
N GLN A 212 12.79 13.04 -14.52
CA GLN A 212 14.02 13.03 -15.31
C GLN A 212 14.41 11.62 -15.76
N LEU A 213 14.27 10.62 -14.88
CA LEU A 213 14.74 9.26 -15.09
C LEU A 213 13.71 8.37 -15.78
N LEU A 214 12.42 8.51 -15.46
CA LEU A 214 11.34 7.67 -15.98
C LEU A 214 10.31 8.44 -16.82
N GLY A 215 10.41 9.76 -16.87
CA GLY A 215 9.57 10.61 -17.70
C GLY A 215 8.25 11.07 -17.07
N GLN A 216 7.50 11.89 -17.80
CA GLN A 216 6.27 12.52 -17.30
C GLN A 216 5.15 11.51 -16.97
N GLN A 217 5.08 10.39 -17.71
CA GLN A 217 4.04 9.39 -17.46
C GLN A 217 4.24 8.73 -16.11
N ALA A 218 5.47 8.30 -15.79
CA ALA A 218 5.79 7.71 -14.48
C ALA A 218 5.47 8.67 -13.32
N THR A 219 5.75 9.97 -13.49
CA THR A 219 5.40 10.99 -12.49
C THR A 219 3.89 11.08 -12.25
N ARG A 220 3.07 11.03 -13.32
CA ARG A 220 1.61 11.03 -13.20
C ARG A 220 1.10 9.76 -12.52
N ASP A 221 1.63 8.61 -12.90
CA ASP A 221 1.23 7.32 -12.34
C ASP A 221 1.59 7.23 -10.86
N PHE A 222 2.75 7.76 -10.46
CA PHE A 222 3.13 7.87 -9.06
C PHE A 222 2.22 8.83 -8.27
N GLN A 223 1.81 9.97 -8.86
CA GLN A 223 0.83 10.86 -8.25
C GLN A 223 -0.52 10.17 -8.04
N ASN A 224 -0.97 9.37 -9.00
CA ASN A 224 -2.18 8.57 -8.87
C ASN A 224 -2.06 7.56 -7.71
N LEU A 225 -0.90 6.89 -7.58
CA LEU A 225 -0.63 5.99 -6.48
C LEU A 225 -0.67 6.71 -5.12
N LYS A 226 -0.05 7.88 -5.02
CA LYS A 226 -0.10 8.72 -3.81
C LYS A 226 -1.53 9.18 -3.48
N GLN A 227 -2.35 9.48 -4.49
CA GLN A 227 -3.75 9.86 -4.30
C GLN A 227 -4.61 8.74 -3.69
N VAL A 228 -4.28 7.48 -3.91
CA VAL A 228 -4.98 6.33 -3.31
C VAL A 228 -4.96 6.43 -1.79
N MET A 229 -3.80 6.71 -1.19
CA MET A 229 -3.66 6.86 0.26
C MET A 229 -4.49 8.02 0.80
N VAL A 230 -4.42 9.15 0.12
CA VAL A 230 -5.19 10.36 0.49
C VAL A 230 -6.69 10.08 0.42
N LEU A 231 -7.15 9.41 -0.62
CA LEU A 231 -8.55 9.04 -0.79
C LEU A 231 -9.06 8.10 0.31
N LEU A 232 -8.30 7.08 0.68
CA LEU A 232 -8.66 6.16 1.76
C LEU A 232 -8.77 6.89 3.10
N ALA A 233 -7.86 7.83 3.38
CA ALA A 233 -7.91 8.65 4.59
C ALA A 233 -9.10 9.62 4.57
N GLN A 234 -9.30 10.36 3.48
CA GLN A 234 -10.38 11.36 3.35
C GLN A 234 -11.78 10.73 3.30
N SER A 235 -11.91 9.53 2.74
CA SER A 235 -13.19 8.81 2.70
C SER A 235 -13.69 8.38 4.09
N GLY A 236 -12.81 8.44 5.10
CA GLY A 236 -13.11 8.03 6.46
C GLY A 236 -13.16 6.50 6.64
N TYR A 237 -12.65 5.71 5.68
CA TYR A 237 -12.47 4.26 5.86
C TYR A 237 -11.27 3.92 6.73
N MET A 238 -10.28 4.81 6.73
CA MET A 238 -9.06 4.68 7.51
C MET A 238 -8.91 5.87 8.46
N VAL A 239 -8.31 5.64 9.62
CA VAL A 239 -7.97 6.69 10.59
C VAL A 239 -6.49 6.55 10.98
N PRO A 240 -5.77 7.68 11.13
CA PRO A 240 -4.38 7.63 11.58
C PRO A 240 -4.33 7.21 13.06
N LYS A 241 -3.36 6.36 13.40
CA LYS A 241 -3.05 5.96 14.78
C LYS A 241 -1.53 5.89 14.95
N GLY A 242 -0.94 6.98 15.44
CA GLY A 242 0.52 7.13 15.48
C GLY A 242 1.09 7.24 14.08
N ASP A 243 2.04 6.38 13.75
CA ASP A 243 2.75 6.30 12.47
C ASP A 243 2.07 5.40 11.42
N HIS A 244 0.88 4.87 11.72
CA HIS A 244 0.15 3.95 10.82
C HIS A 244 -1.33 4.26 10.73
N TYR A 245 -1.99 3.65 9.74
CA TYR A 245 -3.43 3.72 9.55
C TYR A 245 -4.13 2.49 10.11
N GLN A 246 -5.31 2.71 10.72
CA GLN A 246 -6.23 1.66 11.16
C GLN A 246 -7.56 1.77 10.41
N LEU A 247 -8.29 0.66 10.33
CA LEU A 247 -9.65 0.67 9.83
C LEU A 247 -10.56 1.44 10.79
N SER A 248 -11.32 2.38 10.24
CA SER A 248 -12.38 3.05 10.99
C SER A 248 -13.59 2.12 11.18
N PRO A 249 -14.52 2.44 12.09
CA PRO A 249 -15.80 1.72 12.19
C PRO A 249 -16.60 1.73 10.87
N LYS A 250 -16.42 2.76 10.03
CA LYS A 250 -17.00 2.83 8.68
C LYS A 250 -16.33 1.79 7.77
N GLY A 251 -15.01 1.70 7.79
CA GLY A 251 -14.24 0.71 7.03
C GLY A 251 -14.62 -0.72 7.41
N VAL A 252 -14.68 -1.03 8.71
CA VAL A 252 -15.07 -2.34 9.20
C VAL A 252 -16.46 -2.74 8.70
N ARG A 253 -17.45 -1.83 8.80
CA ARG A 253 -18.81 -2.08 8.28
C ARG A 253 -18.81 -2.30 6.77
N ARG A 254 -17.98 -1.56 6.01
CA ARG A 254 -17.90 -1.74 4.56
C ARG A 254 -17.32 -3.10 4.19
N ILE A 255 -16.29 -3.58 4.89
CA ILE A 255 -15.76 -4.95 4.72
C ILE A 255 -16.86 -5.98 4.99
N GLY A 256 -17.64 -5.82 6.08
CA GLY A 256 -18.77 -6.70 6.37
C GLY A 256 -19.81 -6.74 5.25
N GLN A 257 -20.15 -5.58 4.67
CA GLN A 257 -21.09 -5.50 3.54
C GLN A 257 -20.53 -6.19 2.28
N LEU A 258 -19.25 -5.99 1.96
CA LEU A 258 -18.58 -6.62 0.84
C LEU A 258 -18.54 -8.15 1.02
N ALA A 259 -18.15 -8.61 2.20
CA ALA A 259 -18.13 -10.02 2.54
C ALA A 259 -19.52 -10.67 2.45
N LEU A 260 -20.55 -9.99 2.92
CA LEU A 260 -21.93 -10.46 2.76
C LEU A 260 -22.34 -10.55 1.28
N ARG A 261 -21.99 -9.53 0.48
CA ARG A 261 -22.25 -9.54 -0.97
C ARG A 261 -21.62 -10.76 -1.63
N ASP A 262 -20.34 -11.04 -1.34
CA ASP A 262 -19.61 -12.18 -1.87
C ASP A 262 -20.25 -13.51 -1.45
N ILE A 263 -20.63 -13.64 -0.17
CA ILE A 263 -21.29 -14.81 0.37
C ILE A 263 -22.62 -15.04 -0.35
N TYR A 264 -23.46 -14.00 -0.47
CA TYR A 264 -24.75 -14.11 -1.13
C TYR A 264 -24.65 -14.38 -2.64
N GLN A 265 -23.63 -13.90 -3.32
CA GLN A 265 -23.40 -14.18 -4.73
C GLN A 265 -22.97 -15.63 -4.97
N ASN A 266 -22.26 -16.22 -4.03
CA ASN A 266 -21.75 -17.59 -4.12
C ASN A 266 -22.71 -18.63 -3.52
N LEU A 267 -23.71 -18.20 -2.74
CA LEU A 267 -24.76 -19.10 -2.28
C LEU A 267 -25.59 -19.54 -3.51
N LEU A 268 -25.53 -20.81 -3.81
CA LEU A 268 -26.49 -21.44 -4.73
C LEU A 268 -27.90 -21.14 -4.23
N LYS A 269 -28.77 -20.64 -5.11
CA LYS A 269 -30.18 -20.44 -4.80
C LYS A 269 -30.80 -21.80 -4.51
N ASP A 270 -30.74 -22.21 -3.24
CA ASP A 270 -31.50 -23.34 -2.79
C ASP A 270 -32.94 -22.90 -2.50
N ARG A 271 -33.87 -23.84 -2.51
CA ARG A 271 -35.28 -23.56 -2.29
C ARG A 271 -35.44 -22.82 -0.97
N SER A 272 -36.22 -21.75 -0.98
CA SER A 272 -36.66 -21.00 0.18
C SER A 272 -37.16 -21.98 1.24
N GLY A 273 -36.35 -22.18 2.30
CA GLY A 273 -36.78 -22.89 3.48
C GLY A 273 -37.76 -22.02 4.24
N GLY A 274 -39.00 -22.10 3.88
CA GLY A 274 -40.07 -21.47 4.62
C GLY A 274 -40.33 -22.29 5.86
N HIS A 275 -39.66 -21.97 6.96
CA HIS A 275 -40.17 -22.36 8.28
C HIS A 275 -41.28 -21.39 8.67
N MET A 276 -42.48 -21.66 8.17
CA MET A 276 -43.69 -21.09 8.73
C MET A 276 -43.85 -21.73 10.10
N THR A 277 -43.49 -21.01 11.13
CA THR A 277 -43.85 -21.41 12.51
C THR A 277 -45.29 -20.97 12.74
N ASP A 278 -46.21 -21.93 12.87
CA ASP A 278 -47.60 -21.72 13.26
C ASP A 278 -47.77 -21.23 14.74
N TYR A 279 -46.70 -20.75 15.35
CA TYR A 279 -46.75 -20.25 16.72
C TYR A 279 -47.21 -18.79 16.73
N ARG A 280 -48.39 -18.57 17.29
CA ARG A 280 -48.96 -17.26 17.60
C ARG A 280 -48.18 -16.64 18.76
N GLY A 281 -47.77 -15.38 18.66
CA GLY A 281 -46.86 -14.75 19.64
C GLY A 281 -47.41 -13.48 20.28
N VAL A 282 -46.58 -12.83 21.09
CA VAL A 282 -46.98 -11.72 21.98
C VAL A 282 -46.33 -10.38 21.57
N THR A 283 -45.55 -10.31 20.49
CA THR A 283 -44.57 -9.21 20.29
C THR A 283 -44.97 -8.14 19.29
N GLU A 284 -45.55 -8.46 18.13
CA GLU A 284 -46.01 -7.45 17.18
C GLU A 284 -47.47 -7.63 16.83
N MET A 285 -48.23 -6.54 16.97
CA MET A 285 -49.66 -6.53 16.70
C MET A 285 -49.91 -6.51 15.18
N ARG A 286 -50.70 -7.45 14.68
CA ARG A 286 -51.21 -7.46 13.32
C ARG A 286 -52.50 -6.66 13.21
N PRO A 287 -52.50 -5.43 12.68
CA PRO A 287 -53.72 -4.60 12.63
C PRO A 287 -54.84 -5.19 11.76
N GLU A 288 -54.49 -6.10 10.88
CA GLU A 288 -55.41 -6.67 9.87
C GLU A 288 -56.05 -8.01 10.33
N GLU A 289 -55.52 -8.66 11.37
CA GLU A 289 -55.98 -9.95 11.86
C GLU A 289 -56.45 -9.85 13.32
N THR A 290 -57.69 -10.26 13.58
CA THR A 290 -58.31 -10.25 14.90
C THR A 290 -58.88 -11.59 15.25
N ARG A 291 -58.97 -11.90 16.54
CA ARG A 291 -59.59 -13.11 17.06
C ARG A 291 -60.34 -12.87 18.37
N PRO A 292 -61.29 -13.74 18.72
CA PRO A 292 -61.95 -13.69 20.02
C PRO A 292 -60.97 -13.79 21.18
N TYR A 293 -61.21 -13.02 22.21
CA TYR A 293 -60.40 -13.02 23.43
C TYR A 293 -60.60 -14.35 24.18
N ASN A 294 -59.49 -14.96 24.58
CA ASN A 294 -59.49 -16.09 25.51
C ASN A 294 -58.83 -15.67 26.84
N TYR A 295 -59.32 -16.25 27.93
CA TYR A 295 -58.77 -15.94 29.27
C TYR A 295 -57.26 -16.23 29.33
N GLY A 296 -56.47 -15.18 29.68
CA GLY A 296 -55.01 -15.25 29.70
C GLY A 296 -54.31 -14.58 28.50
N ASP A 297 -55.08 -14.17 27.49
CA ASP A 297 -54.51 -13.38 26.35
C ASP A 297 -54.15 -11.97 26.80
N PRO A 298 -53.13 -11.36 26.15
CA PRO A 298 -52.84 -9.94 26.34
C PRO A 298 -54.02 -9.08 25.85
N LEU A 299 -54.37 -8.04 26.61
CA LEU A 299 -55.53 -7.18 26.33
C LEU A 299 -55.26 -6.16 25.21
N ASN A 300 -54.83 -6.64 24.05
CA ASN A 300 -54.66 -5.82 22.82
C ASN A 300 -56.03 -5.74 22.09
N LEU A 301 -57.02 -5.05 22.74
CA LEU A 301 -58.39 -5.03 22.28
C LEU A 301 -58.58 -4.28 20.97
N ASN A 302 -59.26 -4.92 19.99
CA ASN A 302 -59.89 -4.24 18.88
C ASN A 302 -61.23 -3.67 19.35
N LEU A 303 -61.22 -2.42 19.80
CA LEU A 303 -62.41 -1.76 20.37
C LEU A 303 -63.56 -1.71 19.36
N VAL A 304 -63.28 -1.50 18.07
CA VAL A 304 -64.28 -1.38 17.02
C VAL A 304 -64.98 -2.73 16.82
N ALA A 305 -64.24 -3.82 16.70
CA ALA A 305 -64.80 -5.15 16.58
C ALA A 305 -65.57 -5.58 17.85
N THR A 306 -65.01 -5.35 19.03
CA THR A 306 -65.65 -5.61 20.32
C THR A 306 -66.99 -4.88 20.43
N LEU A 307 -67.06 -3.60 20.10
CA LEU A 307 -68.31 -2.82 20.14
C LEU A 307 -69.34 -3.32 19.12
N LYS A 308 -68.89 -3.71 17.92
CA LYS A 308 -69.78 -4.31 16.88
C LYS A 308 -70.38 -5.62 17.39
N HIS A 309 -69.60 -6.49 18.02
CA HIS A 309 -70.11 -7.76 18.56
C HIS A 309 -71.11 -7.52 19.65
N ALA A 310 -70.83 -6.59 20.62
CA ALA A 310 -71.77 -6.23 21.65
C ALA A 310 -73.10 -5.68 21.10
N LEU A 311 -73.02 -4.80 20.10
CA LEU A 311 -74.23 -4.24 19.42
C LEU A 311 -75.01 -5.31 18.68
N ALA A 312 -74.32 -6.23 18.00
CA ALA A 312 -74.96 -7.35 17.29
C ALA A 312 -75.65 -8.31 18.27
N ARG A 313 -75.09 -8.56 19.43
CA ARG A 313 -75.64 -9.43 20.46
C ARG A 313 -76.86 -8.80 21.13
N LYS A 314 -76.73 -7.50 21.56
CA LYS A 314 -77.81 -6.78 22.27
C LYS A 314 -77.77 -5.28 21.82
N PRO A 315 -78.62 -4.91 20.81
CA PRO A 315 -78.75 -3.50 20.43
C PRO A 315 -79.35 -2.67 21.55
N GLY A 316 -78.72 -1.57 21.94
CA GLY A 316 -79.25 -0.64 22.93
C GLY A 316 -78.20 0.23 23.60
N VAL A 317 -78.64 1.34 24.20
CA VAL A 317 -77.76 2.30 24.93
C VAL A 317 -78.37 2.38 26.36
N PRO A 318 -77.54 2.15 27.40
CA PRO A 318 -76.10 1.91 27.43
C PRO A 318 -75.70 0.52 26.97
N LEU A 319 -74.56 0.45 26.27
CA LEU A 319 -73.99 -0.78 25.77
C LEU A 319 -73.53 -1.68 26.91
N GLN A 320 -73.96 -2.97 26.91
CA GLN A 320 -73.53 -3.95 27.89
C GLN A 320 -72.51 -4.91 27.21
N LEU A 321 -71.22 -4.82 27.65
CA LEU A 321 -70.19 -5.74 27.21
C LEU A 321 -70.24 -7.07 28.00
N SER A 322 -70.06 -8.16 27.29
CA SER A 322 -69.78 -9.47 27.80
C SER A 322 -68.35 -9.91 27.44
N PRO A 323 -67.70 -10.79 28.22
CA PRO A 323 -66.39 -11.34 27.85
C PRO A 323 -66.37 -11.96 26.46
N ASP A 324 -67.45 -12.51 25.95
CA ASP A 324 -67.58 -13.12 24.61
C ASP A 324 -67.60 -12.09 23.46
N ASP A 325 -67.81 -10.80 23.81
CA ASP A 325 -67.79 -9.72 22.79
C ASP A 325 -66.37 -9.22 22.49
N PHE A 326 -65.40 -9.55 23.39
CA PHE A 326 -64.06 -9.05 23.28
C PHE A 326 -63.30 -9.66 22.12
N GLU A 327 -62.75 -8.82 21.31
CA GLU A 327 -61.90 -9.19 20.18
C GLU A 327 -60.55 -8.51 20.33
N ILE A 328 -59.48 -9.29 20.11
CA ILE A 328 -58.09 -8.83 20.22
C ILE A 328 -57.38 -8.94 18.90
N TYR A 329 -56.38 -8.05 18.69
CA TYR A 329 -55.49 -8.18 17.54
C TYR A 329 -54.57 -9.40 17.73
N GLU A 330 -54.36 -10.13 16.63
CA GLU A 330 -53.34 -11.16 16.62
C GLU A 330 -51.96 -10.57 16.68
N ASN A 331 -51.05 -11.24 17.36
CA ASN A 331 -49.67 -10.84 17.49
C ASN A 331 -48.74 -11.85 16.81
N ASP A 332 -47.69 -11.32 16.15
CA ASP A 332 -46.60 -12.16 15.65
C ASP A 332 -45.70 -12.63 16.79
N TYR A 333 -45.10 -13.80 16.58
CA TYR A 333 -44.08 -14.31 17.47
C TYR A 333 -42.73 -13.72 17.06
N GLY A 334 -42.33 -12.64 17.72
CA GLY A 334 -40.97 -12.10 17.59
C GLY A 334 -40.03 -12.90 18.48
N SER A 335 -39.32 -13.87 17.94
CA SER A 335 -38.21 -14.51 18.65
C SER A 335 -36.96 -13.64 18.54
N SER A 336 -36.30 -13.38 19.66
CA SER A 336 -34.94 -12.86 19.68
C SER A 336 -33.99 -14.03 19.86
N SER A 337 -32.90 -14.05 19.10
CA SER A 337 -31.84 -15.04 19.22
C SER A 337 -30.62 -14.48 19.91
N SER A 338 -29.88 -15.35 20.60
CA SER A 338 -28.55 -15.01 21.14
C SER A 338 -27.53 -15.88 20.46
N THR A 339 -26.72 -15.25 19.62
CA THR A 339 -25.68 -15.93 18.85
C THR A 339 -24.31 -15.58 19.43
N VAL A 340 -23.51 -16.60 19.74
CA VAL A 340 -22.11 -16.45 20.13
C VAL A 340 -21.25 -17.12 19.07
N LEU A 341 -20.42 -16.33 18.39
CA LEU A 341 -19.44 -16.83 17.42
C LEU A 341 -18.12 -17.14 18.14
N CYS A 342 -17.75 -18.40 18.18
CA CYS A 342 -16.44 -18.82 18.69
C CYS A 342 -15.42 -18.79 17.55
N LEU A 343 -14.40 -17.93 17.69
CA LEU A 343 -13.32 -17.73 16.72
C LEU A 343 -12.06 -18.40 17.25
N ASP A 344 -11.59 -19.42 16.54
CA ASP A 344 -10.31 -20.05 16.82
C ASP A 344 -9.16 -19.11 16.50
N MET A 345 -8.31 -18.83 17.49
CA MET A 345 -7.13 -17.99 17.40
C MET A 345 -5.83 -18.78 17.66
N SER A 346 -5.90 -20.11 17.61
CA SER A 346 -4.75 -20.98 17.79
C SER A 346 -3.75 -20.85 16.65
N TRP A 347 -2.53 -21.32 16.85
CA TRP A 347 -1.45 -21.23 15.86
C TRP A 347 -1.78 -21.88 14.51
N SER A 348 -2.56 -22.94 14.49
CA SER A 348 -2.98 -23.61 13.24
C SER A 348 -3.78 -22.70 12.30
N MET A 349 -4.37 -21.65 12.83
CA MET A 349 -5.12 -20.64 12.05
C MET A 349 -4.21 -19.68 11.29
N SER A 350 -2.89 -19.67 11.55
CA SER A 350 -1.92 -18.86 10.82
C SER A 350 -1.70 -19.33 9.37
N TRP A 351 -2.08 -20.58 9.07
CA TRP A 351 -1.81 -21.19 7.77
C TRP A 351 -2.88 -20.81 6.73
N GLU A 352 -2.42 -20.58 5.49
CA GLU A 352 -3.29 -20.44 4.31
C GLU A 352 -4.37 -19.33 4.44
N GLY A 353 -4.13 -18.30 5.26
CA GLY A 353 -5.09 -17.21 5.43
C GLY A 353 -6.38 -17.60 6.16
N ARG A 354 -6.41 -18.74 6.88
CA ARG A 354 -7.59 -19.24 7.58
C ARG A 354 -8.14 -18.24 8.56
N PHE A 355 -7.26 -17.59 9.33
CA PHE A 355 -7.69 -16.59 10.31
C PHE A 355 -8.28 -15.34 9.65
N ALA A 356 -7.69 -14.86 8.55
CA ALA A 356 -8.23 -13.74 7.79
C ALA A 356 -9.63 -14.06 7.23
N ALA A 357 -9.84 -15.27 6.70
CA ALA A 357 -11.14 -15.72 6.24
C ALA A 357 -12.17 -15.80 7.38
N ALA A 358 -11.78 -16.35 8.53
CA ALA A 358 -12.64 -16.43 9.71
C ALA A 358 -13.03 -15.04 10.25
N LYS A 359 -12.09 -14.07 10.28
CA LYS A 359 -12.38 -12.68 10.62
C LYS A 359 -13.38 -12.04 9.66
N LYS A 360 -13.20 -12.27 8.35
CA LYS A 360 -14.12 -11.76 7.33
C LYS A 360 -15.55 -12.26 7.56
N VAL A 361 -15.71 -13.55 7.88
CA VAL A 361 -17.00 -14.16 8.22
C VAL A 361 -17.57 -13.56 9.50
N ALA A 362 -16.77 -13.38 10.56
CA ALA A 362 -17.20 -12.79 11.82
C ALA A 362 -17.74 -11.37 11.65
N ILE A 363 -17.02 -10.53 10.88
CA ILE A 363 -17.45 -9.15 10.55
C ILE A 363 -18.73 -9.17 9.72
N ALA A 364 -18.84 -10.10 8.75
CA ALA A 364 -20.03 -10.24 7.93
C ALA A 364 -21.26 -10.63 8.77
N MET A 365 -21.14 -11.62 9.65
CA MET A 365 -22.23 -12.06 10.53
C MET A 365 -22.69 -10.96 11.47
N GLU A 366 -21.78 -10.24 12.10
CA GLU A 366 -22.16 -9.13 12.96
C GLU A 366 -22.86 -8.01 12.17
N THR A 367 -22.34 -7.68 10.99
CA THR A 367 -22.99 -6.69 10.10
C THR A 367 -24.40 -7.14 9.72
N LEU A 368 -24.59 -8.43 9.40
CA LEU A 368 -25.89 -9.00 9.06
C LEU A 368 -26.85 -8.90 10.24
N ILE A 369 -26.45 -9.41 11.41
CA ILE A 369 -27.31 -9.47 12.61
C ILE A 369 -27.71 -8.06 13.02
N ARG A 370 -26.76 -7.13 13.14
CA ARG A 370 -27.09 -5.74 13.52
C ARG A 370 -27.96 -5.00 12.51
N SER A 371 -27.83 -5.30 11.21
CA SER A 371 -28.61 -4.60 10.18
C SER A 371 -30.00 -5.18 9.95
N LYS A 372 -30.17 -6.50 10.09
CA LYS A 372 -31.42 -7.22 9.80
C LYS A 372 -32.17 -7.64 11.05
N PHE A 373 -31.46 -7.93 12.13
CA PHE A 373 -32.00 -8.45 13.37
C PHE A 373 -31.53 -7.64 14.59
N PRO A 374 -31.86 -6.34 14.69
CA PRO A 374 -31.30 -5.45 15.72
C PRO A 374 -31.72 -5.81 17.16
N ARG A 375 -32.69 -6.68 17.30
CA ARG A 375 -33.13 -7.21 18.62
C ARG A 375 -32.39 -8.48 19.06
N ASP A 376 -31.61 -9.07 18.16
CA ASP A 376 -30.82 -10.26 18.46
C ASP A 376 -29.51 -9.90 19.16
N PHE A 377 -29.11 -10.74 20.08
CA PHE A 377 -27.79 -10.60 20.71
C PHE A 377 -26.74 -11.29 19.87
N PHE A 378 -25.60 -10.63 19.69
CA PHE A 378 -24.43 -11.20 19.02
C PHE A 378 -23.15 -10.84 19.78
N SER A 379 -22.32 -11.84 20.08
CA SER A 379 -20.99 -11.69 20.65
C SER A 379 -19.97 -12.58 19.94
N ILE A 380 -18.72 -12.15 19.94
CA ILE A 380 -17.60 -12.90 19.36
C ILE A 380 -16.65 -13.26 20.50
N VAL A 381 -16.34 -14.53 20.64
CA VAL A 381 -15.38 -15.06 21.63
C VAL A 381 -14.22 -15.68 20.87
N GLY A 382 -13.05 -15.03 20.93
CA GLY A 382 -11.78 -15.61 20.48
C GLY A 382 -11.29 -16.63 21.49
N PHE A 383 -10.94 -17.83 21.05
CA PHE A 383 -10.38 -18.86 21.92
C PHE A 383 -9.04 -19.38 21.40
N PHE A 384 -8.15 -19.60 22.33
CA PHE A 384 -6.82 -20.21 22.17
C PHE A 384 -6.54 -20.93 23.50
N THR A 385 -5.39 -20.78 24.15
CA THR A 385 -5.19 -21.27 25.54
C THR A 385 -6.19 -20.64 26.53
N ARG A 386 -6.73 -19.49 26.18
CA ARG A 386 -7.76 -18.75 26.93
C ARG A 386 -8.90 -18.33 26.01
N ALA A 387 -10.05 -17.99 26.61
CA ALA A 387 -11.16 -17.37 25.88
C ALA A 387 -11.24 -15.89 26.20
N VAL A 388 -11.41 -15.07 25.18
CA VAL A 388 -11.49 -13.60 25.30
C VAL A 388 -12.64 -13.08 24.45
N GLU A 389 -13.49 -12.24 25.02
CA GLU A 389 -14.52 -11.54 24.22
C GLU A 389 -13.87 -10.48 23.32
N LEU A 390 -14.18 -10.56 22.03
CA LEU A 390 -13.68 -9.65 21.00
C LEU A 390 -14.77 -8.64 20.62
N LYS A 391 -14.46 -7.36 20.72
CA LYS A 391 -15.34 -6.31 20.19
C LYS A 391 -15.11 -6.15 18.71
N LEU A 392 -16.17 -5.82 17.95
CA LEU A 392 -16.06 -5.60 16.50
C LEU A 392 -14.94 -4.64 16.10
N LYS A 393 -14.76 -3.55 16.85
CA LYS A 393 -13.72 -2.55 16.59
C LYS A 393 -12.29 -3.09 16.70
N ASP A 394 -12.10 -4.13 17.52
CA ASP A 394 -10.81 -4.73 17.82
C ASP A 394 -10.53 -5.93 16.87
N LEU A 395 -11.56 -6.43 16.20
CA LEU A 395 -11.49 -7.61 15.33
C LEU A 395 -10.55 -7.43 14.11
N PRO A 396 -10.49 -6.28 13.42
CA PRO A 396 -9.53 -6.06 12.32
C PRO A 396 -8.08 -6.19 12.76
N GLU A 397 -7.77 -5.82 14.01
CA GLU A 397 -6.40 -5.89 14.56
C GLU A 397 -6.15 -7.20 15.33
N ALA A 398 -7.17 -7.99 15.57
CA ALA A 398 -7.00 -9.29 16.21
C ALA A 398 -6.15 -10.20 15.33
N SER A 399 -5.15 -10.83 15.90
CA SER A 399 -4.30 -11.82 15.25
C SER A 399 -4.22 -13.08 16.12
N TRP A 400 -3.88 -14.20 15.48
CA TRP A 400 -3.53 -15.42 16.21
C TRP A 400 -2.30 -15.18 17.10
N ASN A 401 -2.23 -15.85 18.24
CA ASN A 401 -1.21 -15.56 19.25
C ASN A 401 -0.08 -16.60 19.22
N MET A 402 1.15 -16.16 18.86
CA MET A 402 2.35 -17.00 18.92
C MET A 402 2.76 -17.39 20.35
N GLY A 403 2.45 -16.55 21.33
CA GLY A 403 2.82 -16.79 22.73
C GLY A 403 1.94 -17.80 23.46
N ASP A 404 0.75 -18.07 22.91
CA ASP A 404 -0.24 -18.98 23.48
C ASP A 404 -0.89 -19.85 22.38
N PRO A 405 -0.13 -20.80 21.79
CA PRO A 405 -0.50 -21.43 20.51
C PRO A 405 -1.54 -22.55 20.62
N PHE A 406 -1.92 -22.95 21.82
CA PHE A 406 -2.76 -24.12 22.04
C PHE A 406 -4.25 -23.81 21.94
N THR A 407 -5.03 -24.84 21.63
CA THR A 407 -6.49 -24.84 21.66
C THR A 407 -6.95 -25.55 22.92
N ASN A 408 -7.67 -24.85 23.80
CA ASN A 408 -8.22 -25.40 25.03
C ASN A 408 -9.73 -25.52 24.90
#